data_0a57f743196138d45faeb51d06da1c5b
#
_entry.id   0a57f743196138d45faeb51d06da1c5b
#
_cell.length_a   1.000
_cell.length_b   1.000
_cell.length_c   1.000
_cell.angle_alpha   90.00
_cell.angle_beta   90.00
_cell.angle_gamma   90.00
#
_symmetry.space_group_name_H-M   'P 1'
#
loop_
_entity.id
_entity.type
_entity.pdbx_description
1 polymer ?
#
loop_
_entity_poly.entity_id
_entity_poly.type
_entity_poly.pdbx_seq_one_letter_code
_entity_poly.pdbx_strand_id
1 'polypeptide(L)'
;MIGKPSRVIREVVPETLRLVGLEGKENRLNEELSGGEQQRVAIARAFVNRPKILIADEPTGNLDPETSVGIMKLLDRINRTETTVIMATHDSSIVDQMRRRVLELRKGELVRDQAKGVYGVN
;
A
#
# COMPACT_ATOMS: atom_id res chain seq x y z
N MET A 1 10.93 16.15 12.44
CA MET A 1 11.03 17.18 13.49
C MET A 1 9.96 16.92 14.54
N ILE A 2 10.39 16.81 15.78
CA ILE A 2 9.51 16.47 16.87
C ILE A 2 8.64 17.66 17.24
N GLY A 3 7.33 17.42 17.41
CA GLY A 3 6.41 18.43 17.90
C GLY A 3 5.85 19.38 16.85
N LYS A 4 6.25 19.26 15.58
CA LYS A 4 5.67 20.08 14.51
C LYS A 4 5.01 19.21 13.47
N PRO A 5 3.79 19.58 12.99
CA PRO A 5 3.16 18.84 11.91
C PRO A 5 4.00 18.90 10.66
N SER A 6 4.06 17.80 9.94
CA SER A 6 4.75 17.72 8.66
C SER A 6 3.76 17.90 7.53
N ARG A 7 4.12 18.70 6.55
CA ARG A 7 3.37 18.83 5.32
C ARG A 7 3.81 17.72 4.36
N VAL A 8 2.88 17.29 3.53
CA VAL A 8 3.16 16.20 2.60
C VAL A 8 4.34 16.52 1.69
N ILE A 9 4.42 17.77 1.22
CA ILE A 9 5.48 18.18 0.28
C ILE A 9 6.89 18.05 0.85
N ARG A 10 7.04 18.08 2.18
CA ARG A 10 8.36 17.95 2.79
C ARG A 10 8.90 16.53 2.71
N GLU A 11 8.03 15.57 2.50
CA GLU A 11 8.37 14.16 2.57
C GLU A 11 8.26 13.46 1.23
N VAL A 12 7.49 14.01 0.31
CA VAL A 12 7.20 13.36 -0.97
C VAL A 12 7.34 14.37 -2.10
N VAL A 13 8.09 14.00 -3.13
CA VAL A 13 8.26 14.86 -4.30
C VAL A 13 6.97 14.89 -5.14
N PRO A 14 6.73 16.01 -5.90
CA PRO A 14 5.49 16.17 -6.65
C PRO A 14 5.15 15.03 -7.60
N GLU A 15 6.14 14.45 -8.26
CA GLU A 15 5.92 13.35 -9.17
C GLU A 15 5.34 12.12 -8.46
N THR A 16 5.83 11.85 -7.26
CA THR A 16 5.34 10.74 -6.47
C THR A 16 3.95 11.04 -5.92
N LEU A 17 3.67 12.30 -5.55
CA LEU A 17 2.32 12.69 -5.13
C LEU A 17 1.31 12.45 -6.26
N ARG A 18 1.69 12.77 -7.48
CA ARG A 18 0.82 12.52 -8.63
C ARG A 18 0.56 11.04 -8.83
N LEU A 19 1.60 10.24 -8.71
CA LEU A 19 1.48 8.78 -8.87
C LEU A 19 0.51 8.20 -7.85
N VAL A 20 0.57 8.65 -6.60
CA VAL A 20 -0.30 8.11 -5.55
C VAL A 20 -1.66 8.81 -5.46
N GLY A 21 -1.96 9.73 -6.38
CA GLY A 21 -3.27 10.36 -6.43
C GLY A 21 -3.47 11.48 -5.42
N LEU A 22 -2.38 12.10 -4.98
CA LEU A 22 -2.44 13.21 -4.01
C LEU A 22 -2.05 14.55 -4.61
N GLU A 23 -2.11 14.66 -5.93
CA GLU A 23 -1.87 15.93 -6.61
C GLU A 23 -2.81 16.99 -6.06
N GLY A 24 -2.27 18.16 -5.72
CA GLY A 24 -3.04 19.23 -5.12
C GLY A 24 -3.10 19.18 -3.59
N LYS A 25 -2.55 18.16 -2.97
CA LYS A 25 -2.56 18.01 -1.51
C LYS A 25 -1.23 18.34 -0.86
N GLU A 26 -0.32 18.96 -1.61
CA GLU A 26 1.06 19.19 -1.17
C GLU A 26 1.16 19.99 0.13
N ASN A 27 0.22 20.90 0.34
CA ASN A 27 0.26 21.82 1.50
C ASN A 27 -0.62 21.33 2.65
N ARG A 28 -1.21 20.14 2.55
CA ARG A 28 -2.04 19.60 3.62
C ARG A 28 -1.19 19.05 4.74
N LEU A 29 -1.68 19.19 5.97
CA LEU A 29 -1.10 18.53 7.12
C LEU A 29 -1.65 17.10 7.18
N ASN A 30 -0.90 16.19 7.82
CA ASN A 30 -1.36 14.79 7.92
C ASN A 30 -2.75 14.67 8.52
N GLU A 31 -3.05 15.43 9.57
CA GLU A 31 -4.35 15.36 10.23
C GLU A 31 -5.49 15.90 9.37
N GLU A 32 -5.19 16.59 8.27
CA GLU A 32 -6.19 17.10 7.34
C GLU A 32 -6.54 16.08 6.26
N LEU A 33 -5.84 14.95 6.22
CA LEU A 33 -6.03 13.93 5.21
C LEU A 33 -6.97 12.83 5.70
N SER A 34 -7.74 12.25 4.78
CA SER A 34 -8.54 11.06 5.10
C SER A 34 -7.63 9.87 5.39
N GLY A 35 -8.22 8.79 5.93
CA GLY A 35 -7.47 7.57 6.19
C GLY A 35 -6.81 7.01 4.93
N GLY A 36 -7.55 6.98 3.81
CA GLY A 36 -7.00 6.53 2.55
C GLY A 36 -5.90 7.43 2.02
N GLU A 37 -6.06 8.75 2.19
CA GLU A 37 -5.02 9.69 1.78
C GLU A 37 -3.76 9.54 2.63
N GLN A 38 -3.91 9.33 3.95
CA GLN A 38 -2.77 9.06 4.82
C GLN A 38 -2.04 7.79 4.41
N GLN A 39 -2.79 6.75 4.03
CA GLN A 39 -2.18 5.52 3.55
C GLN A 39 -1.44 5.74 2.24
N ARG A 40 -1.99 6.56 1.34
CA ARG A 40 -1.31 6.91 0.10
C ARG A 40 0.00 7.67 0.36
N VAL A 41 0.03 8.54 1.37
CA VAL A 41 1.26 9.23 1.77
C VAL A 41 2.29 8.20 2.27
N ALA A 42 1.87 7.23 3.08
CA ALA A 42 2.78 6.20 3.57
C ALA A 42 3.38 5.40 2.42
N ILE A 43 2.58 5.04 1.44
CA ILE A 43 3.06 4.34 0.24
C ILE A 43 4.01 5.23 -0.55
N ALA A 44 3.69 6.51 -0.70
CA ALA A 44 4.55 7.45 -1.42
C ALA A 44 5.91 7.59 -0.76
N ARG A 45 5.96 7.68 0.58
CA ARG A 45 7.22 7.74 1.31
C ARG A 45 8.07 6.51 1.06
N ALA A 46 7.44 5.35 1.05
CA ALA A 46 8.15 4.10 0.81
C ALA A 46 8.66 4.01 -0.63
N PHE A 47 7.99 4.67 -1.57
CA PHE A 47 8.28 4.56 -2.99
C PHE A 47 9.14 5.71 -3.54
N VAL A 48 9.42 6.74 -2.75
CA VAL A 48 10.09 7.95 -3.24
C VAL A 48 11.46 7.66 -3.85
N ASN A 49 12.19 6.71 -3.33
CA ASN A 49 13.51 6.32 -3.82
C ASN A 49 13.48 5.20 -4.86
N ARG A 50 12.30 4.88 -5.37
CA ARG A 50 12.11 3.82 -6.37
C ARG A 50 12.77 2.51 -5.94
N PRO A 51 12.38 1.93 -4.80
CA PRO A 51 12.99 0.70 -4.32
C PRO A 51 12.66 -0.49 -5.23
N LYS A 52 13.47 -1.52 -5.19
CA LYS A 52 13.18 -2.76 -5.91
C LYS A 52 12.09 -3.57 -5.22
N ILE A 53 11.97 -3.43 -3.90
CA ILE A 53 10.97 -4.14 -3.11
C ILE A 53 10.26 -3.13 -2.23
N LEU A 54 8.94 -3.16 -2.26
CA LEU A 54 8.09 -2.35 -1.39
C LEU A 54 7.25 -3.29 -0.54
N ILE A 55 7.30 -3.10 0.77
CA ILE A 55 6.55 -3.93 1.72
C ILE A 55 5.40 -3.11 2.28
N ALA A 56 4.19 -3.65 2.16
CA ALA A 56 2.98 -3.04 2.69
C ALA A 56 2.34 -3.98 3.71
N ASP A 57 2.21 -3.51 4.95
CA ASP A 57 1.64 -4.30 6.05
C ASP A 57 0.22 -3.83 6.30
N GLU A 58 -0.75 -4.72 6.03
CA GLU A 58 -2.18 -4.43 6.16
C GLU A 58 -2.57 -3.08 5.53
N PRO A 59 -2.26 -2.87 4.24
CA PRO A 59 -2.41 -1.53 3.64
C PRO A 59 -3.84 -1.06 3.51
N THR A 60 -4.83 -1.95 3.66
CA THR A 60 -6.24 -1.59 3.59
C THR A 60 -6.95 -1.71 4.93
N GLY A 61 -6.19 -1.90 6.02
CA GLY A 61 -6.76 -2.02 7.35
C GLY A 61 -7.53 -0.78 7.75
N ASN A 62 -8.75 -0.97 8.28
CA ASN A 62 -9.63 0.11 8.73
C ASN A 62 -10.11 1.07 7.64
N LEU A 63 -9.99 0.68 6.37
CA LEU A 63 -10.51 1.46 5.25
C LEU A 63 -11.81 0.83 4.75
N ASP A 64 -12.71 1.67 4.22
CA ASP A 64 -13.92 1.18 3.59
C ASP A 64 -13.58 0.41 2.30
N PRO A 65 -14.50 -0.43 1.80
CA PRO A 65 -14.22 -1.26 0.62
C PRO A 65 -13.79 -0.48 -0.62
N GLU A 66 -14.43 0.64 -0.89
CA GLU A 66 -14.11 1.44 -2.07
C GLU A 66 -12.70 2.04 -1.98
N THR A 67 -12.36 2.60 -0.82
CA THR A 67 -11.02 3.14 -0.58
C THR A 67 -9.97 2.04 -0.65
N SER A 68 -10.28 0.85 -0.11
CA SER A 68 -9.38 -0.30 -0.15
C SER A 68 -9.05 -0.70 -1.59
N VAL A 69 -10.06 -0.73 -2.47
CA VAL A 69 -9.84 -1.03 -3.89
C VAL A 69 -8.88 -0.01 -4.51
N GLY A 70 -9.04 1.27 -4.18
CA GLY A 70 -8.13 2.32 -4.66
C GLY A 70 -6.68 2.09 -4.23
N ILE A 71 -6.47 1.69 -2.98
CA ILE A 71 -5.13 1.39 -2.48
C ILE A 71 -4.55 0.17 -3.21
N MET A 72 -5.36 -0.86 -3.45
CA MET A 72 -4.87 -2.05 -4.14
C MET A 72 -4.50 -1.74 -5.60
N LYS A 73 -5.29 -0.90 -6.27
CA LYS A 73 -4.97 -0.46 -7.62
C LYS A 73 -3.67 0.34 -7.66
N LEU A 74 -3.43 1.15 -6.64
CA LEU A 74 -2.18 1.90 -6.53
C LEU A 74 -0.99 0.95 -6.39
N LEU A 75 -1.08 -0.04 -5.51
CA LEU A 75 0.00 -1.01 -5.33
C LEU A 75 0.25 -1.81 -6.62
N ASP A 76 -0.80 -2.15 -7.35
CA ASP A 76 -0.66 -2.82 -8.63
C ASP A 76 0.06 -1.93 -9.65
N ARG A 77 -0.26 -0.65 -9.67
CA ARG A 77 0.41 0.31 -10.54
C ARG A 77 1.90 0.42 -10.22
N ILE A 78 2.23 0.45 -8.93
CA ILE A 78 3.63 0.47 -8.48
C ILE A 78 4.34 -0.81 -8.92
N ASN A 79 3.69 -1.95 -8.80
CA ASN A 79 4.25 -3.23 -9.24
C ASN A 79 4.59 -3.21 -10.74
N ARG A 80 3.78 -2.55 -11.55
CA ARG A 80 4.02 -2.45 -12.99
C ARG A 80 5.25 -1.62 -13.34
N THR A 81 5.77 -0.83 -12.41
CA THR A 81 7.00 -0.07 -12.63
C THR A 81 8.25 -0.86 -12.24
N GLU A 82 8.17 -2.18 -12.26
CA GLU A 82 9.26 -3.11 -11.95
C GLU A 82 9.63 -3.14 -10.46
N THR A 83 8.74 -2.69 -9.60
CA THR A 83 8.90 -2.83 -8.15
C THR A 83 8.16 -4.08 -7.69
N THR A 84 8.85 -4.96 -6.98
CA THR A 84 8.20 -6.10 -6.34
C THR A 84 7.44 -5.60 -5.12
N VAL A 85 6.15 -5.89 -5.04
CA VAL A 85 5.33 -5.50 -3.91
C VAL A 85 5.03 -6.74 -3.07
N ILE A 86 5.37 -6.67 -1.79
CA ILE A 86 5.04 -7.72 -0.82
C ILE A 86 4.01 -7.13 0.12
N MET A 87 2.84 -7.76 0.18
CA MET A 87 1.76 -7.30 1.03
C MET A 87 1.43 -8.35 2.08
N ALA A 88 1.45 -7.93 3.34
CA ALA A 88 1.00 -8.77 4.44
C ALA A 88 -0.45 -8.41 4.75
N THR A 89 -1.34 -9.38 4.70
CA THR A 89 -2.76 -9.14 4.99
C THR A 89 -3.44 -10.41 5.48
N HIS A 90 -4.48 -10.24 6.28
CA HIS A 90 -5.41 -11.31 6.62
C HIS A 90 -6.81 -11.04 6.04
N ASP A 91 -6.93 -10.08 5.14
CA ASP A 91 -8.20 -9.77 4.49
C ASP A 91 -8.43 -10.74 3.32
N SER A 92 -9.34 -11.69 3.52
CA SER A 92 -9.61 -12.72 2.53
C SER A 92 -10.15 -12.16 1.23
N SER A 93 -10.97 -11.11 1.28
CA SER A 93 -11.56 -10.55 0.07
C SER A 93 -10.49 -9.90 -0.82
N ILE A 94 -9.51 -9.25 -0.23
CA ILE A 94 -8.39 -8.65 -0.98
C ILE A 94 -7.58 -9.75 -1.65
N VAL A 95 -7.22 -10.80 -0.92
CA VAL A 95 -6.46 -11.91 -1.48
C VAL A 95 -7.19 -12.54 -2.66
N ASP A 96 -8.50 -12.79 -2.49
CA ASP A 96 -9.31 -13.45 -3.52
C ASP A 96 -9.47 -12.58 -4.76
N GLN A 97 -9.60 -11.26 -4.59
CA GLN A 97 -9.76 -10.35 -5.72
C GLN A 97 -8.47 -10.16 -6.51
N MET A 98 -7.34 -10.09 -5.83
CA MET A 98 -6.06 -9.80 -6.48
C MET A 98 -5.52 -10.97 -7.27
N ARG A 99 -5.75 -12.19 -6.83
CA ARG A 99 -5.30 -13.42 -7.51
C ARG A 99 -3.82 -13.40 -7.83
N ARG A 100 -3.02 -12.88 -6.91
CA ARG A 100 -1.57 -12.85 -6.99
C ARG A 100 -0.98 -14.07 -6.28
N ARG A 101 0.33 -14.19 -6.32
CA ARG A 101 1.02 -15.24 -5.57
C ARG A 101 0.74 -15.08 -4.09
N VAL A 102 0.33 -16.17 -3.44
CA VAL A 102 0.00 -16.19 -2.03
C VAL A 102 0.97 -17.10 -1.30
N LEU A 103 1.61 -16.54 -0.28
CA LEU A 103 2.43 -17.29 0.67
C LEU A 103 1.67 -17.30 1.98
N GLU A 104 1.33 -18.47 2.47
CA GLU A 104 0.64 -18.59 3.75
C GLU A 104 1.62 -19.01 4.82
N LEU A 105 1.69 -18.22 5.89
CA LEU A 105 2.54 -18.52 7.05
C LEU A 105 1.67 -18.95 8.21
N ARG A 106 2.12 -19.96 8.93
CA ARG A 106 1.44 -20.45 10.12
C ARG A 106 2.48 -20.75 11.17
N LYS A 107 2.43 -20.02 12.30
CA LYS A 107 3.41 -20.13 13.38
C LYS A 107 4.85 -20.00 12.88
N GLY A 108 5.07 -19.06 11.96
CA GLY A 108 6.40 -18.79 11.44
C GLY A 108 6.86 -19.71 10.33
N GLU A 109 6.03 -20.67 9.91
CA GLU A 109 6.38 -21.60 8.84
C GLU A 109 5.57 -21.37 7.59
N LEU A 110 6.22 -21.50 6.44
CA LEU A 110 5.54 -21.42 5.15
C LEU A 110 4.79 -22.73 4.91
N VAL A 111 3.45 -22.64 4.89
CA VAL A 111 2.60 -23.82 4.71
C VAL A 111 1.92 -23.89 3.34
N ARG A 112 1.98 -22.81 2.56
CA ARG A 112 1.38 -22.79 1.23
C ARG A 112 2.05 -21.73 0.38
N ASP A 113 2.23 -22.04 -0.91
CA ASP A 113 2.77 -21.13 -1.91
C ASP A 113 2.02 -21.40 -3.21
N GLN A 114 1.14 -20.48 -3.61
CA GLN A 114 0.34 -20.60 -4.82
C GLN A 114 0.55 -19.41 -5.73
N ALA A 115 0.84 -19.65 -7.00
CA ALA A 115 1.13 -18.59 -7.95
C ALA A 115 -0.07 -17.64 -8.18
N LYS A 116 -1.30 -18.17 -8.11
CA LYS A 116 -2.54 -17.41 -8.19
C LYS A 116 -3.47 -17.94 -7.12
N GLY A 117 -3.17 -17.58 -5.88
CA GLY A 117 -3.84 -18.17 -4.75
C GLY A 117 -5.12 -17.46 -4.36
N VAL A 118 -5.87 -18.15 -3.52
CA VAL A 118 -7.03 -17.61 -2.82
C VAL A 118 -6.81 -17.82 -1.33
N TYR A 119 -7.53 -17.07 -0.52
CA TYR A 119 -7.37 -17.12 0.93
C TYR A 119 -7.91 -18.44 1.48
N GLY A 120 -7.07 -19.14 2.26
CA GLY A 120 -7.50 -20.32 3.02
C GLY A 120 -7.90 -21.54 2.22
N VAL A 121 -7.70 -21.55 0.91
CA VAL A 121 -8.08 -22.68 0.05
C VAL A 121 -6.84 -23.48 -0.30
N ASN A 122 -6.95 -24.77 -0.17
CA ASN A 122 -5.88 -25.71 -0.51
C ASN A 122 -5.82 -25.99 -2.00
#